data_1001a2ab9e7cc2ddf54177531af683fe
#
_entry.id   1001a2ab9e7cc2ddf54177531af683fe
#
_cell.length_a   1.000
_cell.length_b   1.000
_cell.length_c   1.000
_cell.angle_alpha   90.00
_cell.angle_beta   90.00
_cell.angle_gamma   90.00
#
_symmetry.space_group_name_H-M   'P 1'
#
loop_
_entity.id
_entity.type
_entity.pdbx_description
1 polymer ?
#
loop_
_entity_poly.entity_id
_entity_poly.type
_entity_poly.pdbx_seq_one_letter_code
_entity_poly.pdbx_strand_id
1 'polypeptide(L)'
;FEAGLGYRKAVYTPFPQAVPKYPVIDYDNCIYFQKGTCRACEKLCPTEAIDFEQKDEYLTLEVGNIILATGFDVLDARRIAQYGYGRLANVFTSLEFERLSNAAGPTNGRVVLRDGVTEPQTVGIIHCVGSRDRNFNNYCSAICCMQSLKFAHLIKERTGATVYNFYIDIRTTAKAYDEFYQRVLEEGTIFVR
;
A
#
# COMPACT_ATOMS: atom_id res chain seq x y z
N PHE A 1 -7.97 2.61 6.51
CA PHE A 1 -8.12 2.74 5.06
C PHE A 1 -6.84 3.33 4.47
N GLU A 2 -6.52 3.02 3.22
CA GLU A 2 -5.30 3.49 2.54
C GLU A 2 -4.00 3.20 3.33
N ALA A 3 -3.86 2.02 3.87
CA ALA A 3 -2.75 1.63 4.74
C ALA A 3 -2.56 2.56 5.97
N GLY A 4 -3.64 3.17 6.46
CA GLY A 4 -3.62 4.11 7.57
C GLY A 4 -3.40 5.57 7.18
N LEU A 5 -3.29 5.88 5.90
CA LEU A 5 -3.06 7.24 5.39
C LEU A 5 -4.35 8.01 5.11
N GLY A 6 -5.50 7.35 5.09
CA GLY A 6 -6.76 7.99 4.72
C GLY A 6 -7.94 7.55 5.57
N TYR A 7 -9.03 8.30 5.44
CA TYR A 7 -10.32 8.04 6.08
C TYR A 7 -11.36 7.66 5.03
N ARG A 8 -12.35 6.89 5.43
CA ARG A 8 -13.52 6.57 4.62
C ARG A 8 -14.77 6.51 5.46
N LYS A 9 -15.92 6.56 4.83
CA LYS A 9 -17.21 6.31 5.49
C LYS A 9 -17.44 4.80 5.62
N ALA A 10 -18.38 4.40 6.50
CA ALA A 10 -18.75 3.00 6.64
C ALA A 10 -19.33 2.41 5.35
N VAL A 11 -20.06 3.20 4.55
CA VAL A 11 -20.46 2.81 3.19
C VAL A 11 -19.38 3.25 2.21
N TYR A 12 -18.80 2.31 1.47
CA TYR A 12 -17.67 2.58 0.58
C TYR A 12 -17.57 1.55 -0.55
N THR A 13 -16.79 1.86 -1.56
CA THR A 13 -16.31 0.89 -2.56
C THR A 13 -14.88 0.50 -2.17
N PRO A 14 -14.51 -0.80 -2.15
CA PRO A 14 -13.18 -1.25 -1.69
C PRO A 14 -12.03 -0.52 -2.36
N PHE A 15 -12.07 -0.36 -3.67
CA PHE A 15 -11.14 0.46 -4.47
C PHE A 15 -11.78 0.82 -5.81
N PRO A 16 -11.32 1.89 -6.50
CA PRO A 16 -11.99 2.40 -7.70
C PRO A 16 -12.12 1.40 -8.86
N GLN A 17 -11.15 0.47 -8.99
CA GLN A 17 -11.09 -0.55 -10.04
C GLN A 17 -11.65 -1.91 -9.62
N ALA A 18 -12.37 -2.00 -8.50
CA ALA A 18 -12.94 -3.25 -8.01
C ALA A 18 -13.86 -3.91 -9.04
N VAL A 19 -13.76 -5.22 -9.18
CA VAL A 19 -14.63 -6.06 -10.04
C VAL A 19 -15.10 -7.25 -9.21
N PRO A 20 -16.40 -7.35 -8.91
CA PRO A 20 -17.46 -6.37 -9.17
C PRO A 20 -17.29 -5.08 -8.33
N LYS A 21 -17.73 -3.95 -8.87
CA LYS A 21 -17.65 -2.65 -8.18
C LYS A 21 -18.90 -2.42 -7.34
N TYR A 22 -19.09 -3.23 -6.32
CA TYR A 22 -20.21 -3.08 -5.40
C TYR A 22 -19.83 -2.21 -4.20
N PRO A 23 -20.68 -1.25 -3.80
CA PRO A 23 -20.59 -0.62 -2.50
C PRO A 23 -20.85 -1.64 -1.40
N VAL A 24 -20.08 -1.54 -0.31
CA VAL A 24 -20.21 -2.40 0.86
C VAL A 24 -20.37 -1.55 2.11
N ILE A 25 -20.98 -2.12 3.15
CA ILE A 25 -21.06 -1.51 4.48
C ILE A 25 -20.04 -2.19 5.39
N ASP A 26 -19.14 -1.39 5.96
CA ASP A 26 -18.21 -1.85 6.99
C ASP A 26 -18.96 -2.13 8.28
N TYR A 27 -19.22 -3.40 8.57
CA TYR A 27 -19.99 -3.84 9.73
C TYR A 27 -19.38 -3.33 11.03
N ASP A 28 -18.05 -3.45 11.18
CA ASP A 28 -17.33 -3.12 12.41
C ASP A 28 -17.29 -1.62 12.71
N ASN A 29 -17.43 -0.76 11.69
CA ASN A 29 -17.40 0.68 11.83
C ASN A 29 -18.74 1.38 11.51
N CYS A 30 -19.80 0.61 11.28
CA CYS A 30 -21.14 1.15 11.03
C CYS A 30 -21.89 1.42 12.33
N ILE A 31 -22.31 2.66 12.54
CA ILE A 31 -23.05 3.05 13.75
C ILE A 31 -24.37 2.27 13.89
N TYR A 32 -25.04 1.94 12.79
CA TYR A 32 -26.27 1.15 12.84
C TYR A 32 -25.99 -0.26 13.39
N PHE A 33 -25.01 -0.98 12.86
CA PHE A 33 -24.68 -2.32 13.34
C PHE A 33 -24.15 -2.34 14.77
N GLN A 34 -23.42 -1.29 15.18
CA GLN A 34 -22.87 -1.23 16.52
C GLN A 34 -23.86 -0.74 17.60
N LYS A 35 -24.76 0.19 17.26
CA LYS A 35 -25.58 0.92 18.22
C LYS A 35 -27.09 0.88 17.92
N GLY A 36 -27.51 0.29 16.82
CA GLY A 36 -28.90 0.25 16.36
C GLY A 36 -29.45 1.63 15.93
N THR A 37 -28.59 2.64 15.81
CA THR A 37 -28.99 4.00 15.46
C THR A 37 -28.37 4.40 14.12
N CYS A 38 -28.77 5.53 13.55
CA CYS A 38 -28.38 6.05 12.25
C CYS A 38 -29.32 5.55 11.12
N ARG A 39 -28.93 4.93 10.05
CA ARG A 39 -29.64 4.63 8.77
C ARG A 39 -29.64 5.81 7.79
N ALA A 40 -28.66 6.72 7.90
CA ALA A 40 -28.59 7.88 7.01
C ALA A 40 -28.35 7.48 5.54
N CYS A 41 -27.52 6.44 5.31
CA CYS A 41 -27.25 5.92 3.96
C CYS A 41 -28.52 5.38 3.29
N GLU A 42 -29.38 4.68 4.01
CA GLU A 42 -30.66 4.17 3.52
C GLU A 42 -31.60 5.32 3.15
N LYS A 43 -31.74 6.32 4.04
CA LYS A 43 -32.62 7.48 3.80
C LYS A 43 -32.18 8.34 2.61
N LEU A 44 -30.88 8.32 2.27
CA LEU A 44 -30.32 9.11 1.19
C LEU A 44 -30.09 8.29 -0.10
N CYS A 45 -30.40 6.99 -0.10
CA CYS A 45 -30.21 6.13 -1.26
C CYS A 45 -31.41 6.29 -2.21
N PRO A 46 -31.23 6.87 -3.40
CA PRO A 46 -32.35 7.11 -4.33
C PRO A 46 -32.87 5.81 -4.98
N THR A 47 -32.08 4.74 -4.92
CA THR A 47 -32.43 3.42 -5.50
C THR A 47 -32.87 2.41 -4.46
N GLU A 48 -32.96 2.81 -3.19
CA GLU A 48 -33.34 1.94 -2.06
C GLU A 48 -32.50 0.65 -1.98
N ALA A 49 -31.24 0.71 -2.38
CA ALA A 49 -30.33 -0.45 -2.48
C ALA A 49 -29.68 -0.86 -1.16
N ILE A 50 -30.01 -0.22 -0.05
CA ILE A 50 -29.43 -0.54 1.26
C ILE A 50 -30.32 -1.55 1.97
N ASP A 51 -29.79 -2.75 2.17
CA ASP A 51 -30.42 -3.81 2.96
C ASP A 51 -29.54 -4.15 4.16
N PHE A 52 -29.98 -3.79 5.36
CA PHE A 52 -29.30 -4.10 6.61
C PHE A 52 -29.58 -5.52 7.12
N GLU A 53 -30.57 -6.20 6.57
CA GLU A 53 -30.94 -7.57 6.92
C GLU A 53 -30.38 -8.61 5.95
N GLN A 54 -29.56 -8.18 4.98
CA GLN A 54 -28.90 -9.06 4.03
C GLN A 54 -28.09 -10.15 4.76
N LYS A 55 -28.23 -11.38 4.33
CA LYS A 55 -27.53 -12.54 4.88
C LYS A 55 -26.52 -13.08 3.88
N ASP A 56 -25.51 -13.79 4.40
CA ASP A 56 -24.54 -14.49 3.58
C ASP A 56 -25.24 -15.57 2.73
N GLU A 57 -24.86 -15.61 1.45
CA GLU A 57 -25.29 -16.63 0.50
C GLU A 57 -24.08 -17.53 0.18
N TYR A 58 -24.28 -18.84 0.30
CA TYR A 58 -23.24 -19.83 -0.01
C TYR A 58 -23.52 -20.48 -1.35
N LEU A 59 -22.58 -20.33 -2.28
CA LEU A 59 -22.65 -20.95 -3.62
C LEU A 59 -21.63 -22.09 -3.73
N THR A 60 -22.07 -23.23 -4.21
CA THR A 60 -21.18 -24.34 -4.59
C THR A 60 -20.95 -24.31 -6.09
N LEU A 61 -19.70 -24.18 -6.51
CA LEU A 61 -19.32 -24.15 -7.92
C LEU A 61 -18.43 -25.35 -8.24
N GLU A 62 -18.73 -26.05 -9.33
CA GLU A 62 -17.83 -27.05 -9.90
C GLU A 62 -16.86 -26.35 -10.85
N VAL A 63 -15.56 -26.46 -10.56
CA VAL A 63 -14.52 -25.76 -11.33
C VAL A 63 -13.42 -26.75 -11.74
N GLY A 64 -12.84 -26.54 -12.93
CA GLY A 64 -11.75 -27.37 -13.43
C GLY A 64 -10.42 -27.13 -12.71
N ASN A 65 -10.15 -25.92 -12.27
CA ASN A 65 -8.91 -25.52 -11.58
C ASN A 65 -9.18 -24.41 -10.57
N ILE A 66 -8.31 -24.35 -9.54
CA ILE A 66 -8.30 -23.29 -8.53
C ILE A 66 -6.96 -22.57 -8.59
N ILE A 67 -6.99 -21.25 -8.77
CA ILE A 67 -5.81 -20.40 -8.72
C ILE A 67 -5.77 -19.70 -7.35
N LEU A 68 -4.74 -20.00 -6.56
CA LEU A 68 -4.52 -19.38 -5.27
C LEU A 68 -3.77 -18.05 -5.44
N ALA A 69 -4.42 -16.95 -5.10
CA ALA A 69 -3.87 -15.60 -5.16
C ALA A 69 -4.30 -14.81 -3.90
N THR A 70 -3.90 -15.32 -2.72
CA THR A 70 -4.40 -14.90 -1.40
C THR A 70 -3.66 -13.69 -0.82
N GLY A 71 -2.71 -13.11 -1.55
CA GLY A 71 -1.94 -11.95 -1.08
C GLY A 71 -0.81 -12.31 -0.12
N PHE A 72 -0.47 -11.38 0.76
CA PHE A 72 0.63 -11.52 1.72
C PHE A 72 0.33 -10.74 3.00
N ASP A 73 0.97 -11.13 4.09
CA ASP A 73 0.95 -10.42 5.35
C ASP A 73 2.08 -9.38 5.41
N VAL A 74 1.75 -8.17 5.88
CA VAL A 74 2.73 -7.08 6.00
C VAL A 74 3.47 -7.21 7.32
N LEU A 75 4.81 -7.18 7.28
CA LEU A 75 5.63 -7.10 8.49
C LEU A 75 5.29 -5.82 9.26
N ASP A 76 5.01 -5.94 10.55
CA ASP A 76 4.91 -4.77 11.42
C ASP A 76 6.31 -4.15 11.63
N ALA A 77 6.59 -3.08 10.89
CA ALA A 77 7.87 -2.39 10.92
C ALA A 77 8.20 -1.72 12.27
N ARG A 78 7.21 -1.55 13.17
CA ARG A 78 7.44 -1.07 14.55
C ARG A 78 8.30 -2.04 15.36
N ARG A 79 8.32 -3.31 15.00
CA ARG A 79 9.17 -4.34 15.62
C ARG A 79 10.66 -4.10 15.37
N ILE A 80 11.02 -3.24 14.40
CA ILE A 80 12.41 -2.89 14.04
C ILE A 80 12.65 -1.42 14.39
N ALA A 81 12.78 -1.15 15.67
CA ALA A 81 12.77 0.21 16.24
C ALA A 81 13.84 1.16 15.69
N GLN A 82 14.98 0.64 15.19
CA GLN A 82 16.06 1.46 14.63
C GLN A 82 15.63 2.29 13.42
N TYR A 83 14.66 1.84 12.65
CA TYR A 83 14.16 2.58 11.48
C TYR A 83 13.14 3.66 11.84
N GLY A 84 12.65 3.69 13.08
CA GLY A 84 11.80 4.76 13.59
C GLY A 84 10.37 4.77 13.08
N TYR A 85 9.90 3.70 12.41
CA TYR A 85 8.51 3.60 11.96
C TYR A 85 7.54 3.66 13.17
N GLY A 86 6.50 4.49 13.03
CA GLY A 86 5.53 4.76 14.11
C GLY A 86 6.02 5.77 15.17
N ARG A 87 7.32 6.13 15.18
CA ARG A 87 7.91 7.14 16.07
C ARG A 87 8.28 8.43 15.32
N LEU A 88 8.80 8.30 14.11
CA LEU A 88 9.14 9.43 13.24
C LEU A 88 8.03 9.61 12.19
N ALA A 89 7.52 10.82 12.08
CA ALA A 89 6.33 11.09 11.25
C ALA A 89 6.50 10.70 9.77
N ASN A 90 7.67 10.97 9.18
CA ASN A 90 7.92 10.78 7.75
C ASN A 90 8.64 9.46 7.42
N VAL A 91 8.47 8.44 8.26
CA VAL A 91 8.88 7.07 7.96
C VAL A 91 7.65 6.28 7.52
N PHE A 92 7.70 5.77 6.31
CA PHE A 92 6.62 5.03 5.66
C PHE A 92 7.04 3.58 5.38
N THR A 93 6.11 2.66 5.43
CA THR A 93 6.30 1.33 4.84
C THR A 93 6.17 1.41 3.32
N SER A 94 6.66 0.39 2.62
CA SER A 94 6.50 0.29 1.17
C SER A 94 5.02 0.27 0.75
N LEU A 95 4.14 -0.33 1.53
CA LEU A 95 2.70 -0.36 1.26
C LEU A 95 2.07 1.04 1.42
N GLU A 96 2.42 1.78 2.47
CA GLU A 96 1.97 3.17 2.64
C GLU A 96 2.45 4.03 1.47
N PHE A 97 3.71 3.90 1.05
CA PHE A 97 4.24 4.65 -0.07
C PHE A 97 3.58 4.27 -1.41
N GLU A 98 3.29 2.99 -1.62
CA GLU A 98 2.51 2.53 -2.78
C GLU A 98 1.13 3.20 -2.84
N ARG A 99 0.44 3.31 -1.70
CA ARG A 99 -0.85 3.99 -1.63
C ARG A 99 -0.73 5.50 -1.82
N LEU A 100 0.29 6.11 -1.23
CA LEU A 100 0.57 7.54 -1.39
C LEU A 100 0.85 7.89 -2.86
N SER A 101 1.66 7.09 -3.54
CA SER A 101 2.06 7.32 -4.94
C SER A 101 1.02 6.89 -5.97
N ASN A 102 -0.08 6.25 -5.56
CA ASN A 102 -1.14 5.81 -6.47
C ASN A 102 -2.08 6.96 -6.82
N ALA A 103 -2.44 7.09 -8.11
CA ALA A 103 -3.37 8.14 -8.57
C ALA A 103 -4.75 8.10 -7.89
N ALA A 104 -5.20 6.90 -7.46
CA ALA A 104 -6.43 6.73 -6.69
C ALA A 104 -6.19 6.70 -5.17
N GLY A 105 -4.98 7.03 -4.72
CA GLY A 105 -4.61 7.09 -3.30
C GLY A 105 -4.95 8.43 -2.64
N PRO A 106 -4.62 8.58 -1.35
CA PRO A 106 -5.07 9.71 -0.54
C PRO A 106 -4.51 11.07 -0.98
N THR A 107 -3.43 11.08 -1.76
CA THR A 107 -2.77 12.30 -2.27
C THR A 107 -2.93 12.50 -3.78
N ASN A 108 -3.77 11.70 -4.43
CA ASN A 108 -3.92 11.67 -5.89
C ASN A 108 -2.58 11.44 -6.62
N GLY A 109 -1.72 10.61 -6.05
CA GLY A 109 -0.44 10.22 -6.62
C GLY A 109 0.72 11.18 -6.34
N ARG A 110 0.51 12.23 -5.55
CA ARG A 110 1.58 13.14 -5.15
C ARG A 110 2.47 12.49 -4.09
N VAL A 111 3.78 12.66 -4.24
CA VAL A 111 4.76 12.23 -3.24
C VAL A 111 4.97 13.38 -2.25
N VAL A 112 4.38 13.25 -1.08
CA VAL A 112 4.39 14.27 -0.02
C VAL A 112 4.73 13.66 1.33
N LEU A 113 5.14 14.51 2.27
CA LEU A 113 5.33 14.13 3.67
C LEU A 113 3.99 13.74 4.31
N ARG A 114 4.00 13.26 5.54
CA ARG A 114 2.77 12.84 6.24
C ARG A 114 1.80 13.99 6.54
N ASP A 115 2.21 15.22 6.36
CA ASP A 115 1.33 16.39 6.41
C ASP A 115 0.37 16.50 5.21
N GLY A 116 0.59 15.67 4.16
CA GLY A 116 -0.23 15.62 2.95
C GLY A 116 0.01 16.75 1.96
N VAL A 117 0.95 17.65 2.23
CA VAL A 117 1.16 18.88 1.44
C VAL A 117 2.60 19.07 1.00
N THR A 118 3.56 18.92 1.92
CA THR A 118 4.99 19.23 1.70
C THR A 118 5.66 18.15 0.87
N GLU A 119 6.34 18.53 -0.20
CA GLU A 119 7.16 17.62 -0.99
C GLU A 119 8.50 17.35 -0.30
N PRO A 120 9.02 16.10 -0.33
CA PRO A 120 10.32 15.79 0.25
C PRO A 120 11.45 16.41 -0.56
N GLN A 121 12.51 16.88 0.11
CA GLN A 121 13.76 17.29 -0.53
C GLN A 121 14.75 16.15 -0.64
N THR A 122 14.69 15.20 0.30
CA THR A 122 15.56 14.02 0.34
C THR A 122 14.75 12.81 0.80
N VAL A 123 14.94 11.69 0.12
CA VAL A 123 14.27 10.42 0.45
C VAL A 123 15.31 9.31 0.57
N GLY A 124 15.27 8.59 1.68
CA GLY A 124 16.05 7.36 1.88
C GLY A 124 15.14 6.13 1.76
N ILE A 125 15.51 5.18 0.91
CA ILE A 125 14.81 3.90 0.75
C ILE A 125 15.70 2.80 1.34
N ILE A 126 15.19 2.09 2.33
CA ILE A 126 15.94 1.03 3.02
C ILE A 126 15.42 -0.32 2.53
N HIS A 127 16.32 -1.11 1.96
CA HIS A 127 16.04 -2.45 1.47
C HIS A 127 16.06 -3.50 2.60
N CYS A 128 15.53 -4.67 2.32
CA CYS A 128 15.63 -5.87 3.18
C CYS A 128 15.11 -5.69 4.61
N VAL A 129 14.20 -4.73 4.87
CA VAL A 129 13.64 -4.53 6.22
C VAL A 129 12.84 -5.77 6.63
N GLY A 130 13.32 -6.46 7.70
CA GLY A 130 12.74 -7.71 8.17
C GLY A 130 12.95 -8.92 7.25
N SER A 131 13.79 -8.79 6.22
CA SER A 131 14.17 -9.82 5.27
C SER A 131 15.69 -9.98 5.29
N ARG A 132 16.23 -11.21 5.15
CA ARG A 132 17.66 -11.53 5.30
C ARG A 132 18.21 -11.16 6.70
N ASP A 133 17.34 -11.23 7.67
CA ASP A 133 17.60 -10.91 9.06
C ASP A 133 17.28 -12.12 9.94
N ARG A 134 18.24 -12.57 10.75
CA ARG A 134 18.10 -13.75 11.62
C ARG A 134 17.04 -13.58 12.70
N ASN A 135 16.73 -12.33 13.09
CA ASN A 135 15.74 -12.03 14.11
C ASN A 135 14.29 -11.98 13.56
N PHE A 136 14.13 -11.96 12.24
CA PHE A 136 12.83 -11.88 11.55
C PHE A 136 12.73 -12.99 10.50
N ASN A 137 13.02 -12.68 9.23
CA ASN A 137 13.01 -13.63 8.14
C ASN A 137 14.42 -13.76 7.55
N ASN A 138 15.04 -14.93 7.68
CA ASN A 138 16.41 -15.16 7.20
C ASN A 138 16.54 -15.33 5.67
N TYR A 139 15.41 -15.36 4.96
CA TYR A 139 15.35 -15.46 3.50
C TYR A 139 15.16 -14.11 2.82
N CYS A 140 15.42 -14.07 1.51
CA CYS A 140 15.16 -12.90 0.67
C CYS A 140 13.70 -12.92 0.19
N SER A 141 12.99 -11.81 0.29
CA SER A 141 11.62 -11.66 -0.24
C SER A 141 11.55 -11.73 -1.78
N ALA A 142 12.68 -11.57 -2.46
CA ALA A 142 12.85 -11.52 -3.93
C ALA A 142 12.04 -10.40 -4.64
N ILE A 143 11.45 -9.47 -3.90
CA ILE A 143 10.57 -8.41 -4.44
C ILE A 143 11.12 -7.01 -4.14
N CYS A 144 11.69 -6.81 -2.94
CA CYS A 144 11.97 -5.47 -2.42
C CYS A 144 12.94 -4.66 -3.28
N CYS A 145 13.92 -5.27 -3.95
CA CYS A 145 14.85 -4.54 -4.83
C CYS A 145 14.10 -3.84 -5.97
N MET A 146 13.29 -4.57 -6.72
CA MET A 146 12.55 -4.00 -7.84
C MET A 146 11.48 -3.00 -7.40
N GLN A 147 10.82 -3.26 -6.27
CA GLN A 147 9.87 -2.31 -5.69
C GLN A 147 10.56 -1.00 -5.28
N SER A 148 11.74 -1.09 -4.64
CA SER A 148 12.52 0.08 -4.24
C SER A 148 13.05 0.86 -5.43
N LEU A 149 13.48 0.18 -6.49
CA LEU A 149 13.87 0.82 -7.75
C LEU A 149 12.69 1.56 -8.40
N LYS A 150 11.51 0.93 -8.44
CA LYS A 150 10.28 1.59 -8.90
C LYS A 150 9.97 2.84 -8.08
N PHE A 151 10.09 2.78 -6.76
CA PHE A 151 9.84 3.94 -5.90
C PHE A 151 10.87 5.04 -6.13
N ALA A 152 12.15 4.71 -6.26
CA ALA A 152 13.20 5.67 -6.58
C ALA A 152 12.89 6.42 -7.89
N HIS A 153 12.55 5.69 -8.94
CA HIS A 153 12.12 6.23 -10.22
C HIS A 153 10.91 7.18 -10.07
N LEU A 154 9.83 6.73 -9.41
CA LEU A 154 8.62 7.55 -9.21
C LEU A 154 8.89 8.83 -8.40
N ILE A 155 9.75 8.77 -7.39
CA ILE A 155 10.14 9.94 -6.62
C ILE A 155 10.90 10.93 -7.50
N LYS A 156 11.88 10.46 -8.25
CA LYS A 156 12.65 11.31 -9.18
C LYS A 156 11.77 11.93 -10.28
N GLU A 157 10.83 11.16 -10.84
CA GLU A 157 9.90 11.62 -11.87
C GLU A 157 8.94 12.69 -11.35
N ARG A 158 8.48 12.59 -10.09
CA ARG A 158 7.40 13.43 -9.55
C ARG A 158 7.85 14.54 -8.64
N THR A 159 9.11 14.51 -8.21
CA THR A 159 9.68 15.51 -7.29
C THR A 159 11.10 15.87 -7.69
N GLY A 160 11.63 16.96 -7.15
CA GLY A 160 13.04 17.31 -7.24
C GLY A 160 13.93 16.66 -6.18
N ALA A 161 13.44 15.67 -5.45
CA ALA A 161 14.14 15.09 -4.31
C ALA A 161 15.42 14.35 -4.68
N THR A 162 16.42 14.42 -3.80
CA THR A 162 17.57 13.53 -3.83
C THR A 162 17.17 12.18 -3.25
N VAL A 163 17.42 11.08 -3.98
CA VAL A 163 17.01 9.74 -3.56
C VAL A 163 18.24 8.90 -3.23
N TYR A 164 18.23 8.30 -2.04
CA TYR A 164 19.23 7.33 -1.57
C TYR A 164 18.60 5.95 -1.43
N ASN A 165 19.22 4.93 -2.01
CA ASN A 165 18.88 3.53 -1.81
C ASN A 165 19.93 2.87 -0.91
N PHE A 166 19.55 2.46 0.30
CA PHE A 166 20.40 1.72 1.23
C PHE A 166 20.17 0.23 1.05
N TYR A 167 21.18 -0.52 0.63
CA TYR A 167 21.04 -1.90 0.19
C TYR A 167 22.19 -2.80 0.67
N ILE A 168 21.97 -4.11 0.68
CA ILE A 168 23.01 -5.14 0.93
C ILE A 168 23.58 -5.61 -0.42
N ASP A 169 22.72 -6.01 -1.33
CA ASP A 169 22.96 -6.29 -2.74
C ASP A 169 21.68 -6.03 -3.55
N ILE A 170 21.80 -5.77 -4.83
CA ILE A 170 20.67 -5.59 -5.74
C ILE A 170 20.41 -6.91 -6.48
N ARG A 171 19.15 -7.34 -6.48
CA ARG A 171 18.70 -8.56 -7.15
C ARG A 171 17.70 -8.24 -8.24
N THR A 172 18.19 -8.32 -9.46
CA THR A 172 17.46 -8.08 -10.72
C THR A 172 17.30 -9.41 -11.47
N THR A 173 16.45 -10.27 -10.97
CA THR A 173 16.42 -11.69 -11.35
C THR A 173 15.53 -12.02 -12.56
N ALA A 174 14.81 -11.05 -13.11
CA ALA A 174 13.92 -11.29 -14.26
C ALA A 174 14.33 -10.46 -15.47
N LYS A 175 13.70 -10.78 -16.62
CA LYS A 175 13.95 -10.10 -17.89
C LYS A 175 13.70 -8.58 -17.77
N ALA A 176 14.61 -7.78 -18.29
CA ALA A 176 14.60 -6.31 -18.29
C ALA A 176 14.73 -5.64 -16.90
N TYR A 177 15.03 -6.39 -15.84
CA TYR A 177 15.20 -5.83 -14.50
C TYR A 177 16.55 -5.14 -14.33
N ASP A 178 17.58 -5.67 -14.99
CA ASP A 178 18.91 -5.06 -14.95
C ASP A 178 18.95 -3.74 -15.74
N GLU A 179 18.28 -3.72 -16.88
CA GLU A 179 18.14 -2.49 -17.69
C GLU A 179 17.35 -1.41 -16.92
N PHE A 180 16.35 -1.82 -16.13
CA PHE A 180 15.63 -0.88 -15.27
C PHE A 180 16.51 -0.38 -14.11
N TYR A 181 17.33 -1.23 -13.52
CA TYR A 181 18.31 -0.82 -12.53
C TYR A 181 19.31 0.20 -13.10
N GLN A 182 19.85 -0.03 -14.29
CA GLN A 182 20.74 0.91 -14.96
C GLN A 182 20.05 2.26 -15.20
N ARG A 183 18.80 2.26 -15.64
CA ARG A 183 18.01 3.49 -15.80
C ARG A 183 17.91 4.28 -14.49
N VAL A 184 17.60 3.62 -13.39
CA VAL A 184 17.46 4.28 -12.07
C VAL A 184 18.79 4.87 -11.58
N LEU A 185 19.92 4.25 -11.94
CA LEU A 185 21.26 4.81 -11.73
C LEU A 185 21.48 6.08 -12.57
N GLU A 186 21.13 6.04 -13.85
CA GLU A 186 21.26 7.17 -14.79
C GLU A 186 20.36 8.35 -14.39
N GLU A 187 19.22 8.11 -13.78
CA GLU A 187 18.32 9.11 -13.19
C GLU A 187 18.92 9.80 -11.96
N GLY A 188 20.10 9.39 -11.50
CA GLY A 188 20.85 10.01 -10.41
C GLY A 188 20.38 9.56 -9.03
N THR A 189 19.83 8.35 -8.89
CA THR A 189 19.63 7.72 -7.59
C THR A 189 20.96 7.29 -6.99
N ILE A 190 21.20 7.63 -5.72
CA ILE A 190 22.44 7.34 -5.01
C ILE A 190 22.30 6.01 -4.27
N PHE A 191 23.17 5.05 -4.61
CA PHE A 191 23.18 3.73 -3.98
C PHE A 191 24.26 3.66 -2.89
N VAL A 192 23.84 3.34 -1.65
CA VAL A 192 24.69 3.22 -0.48
C VAL A 192 24.63 1.79 0.04
N ARG A 193 25.79 1.10 0.07
CA ARG A 193 25.92 -0.28 0.53
C ARG A 193 26.21 -0.36 2.03
#